data_18f6ab0531084ff886c5a7598a8e9e40
#
_entry.id   18f6ab0531084ff886c5a7598a8e9e40
#
_cell.length_a   1.000
_cell.length_b   1.000
_cell.length_c   1.000
_cell.angle_alpha   90.00
_cell.angle_beta   90.00
_cell.angle_gamma   90.00
#
_symmetry.space_group_name_H-M   'P 1'
#
loop_
_entity.id
_entity.type
_entity.pdbx_description
1 polymer ?
#
loop_
_entity_poly.entity_id
_entity_poly.type
_entity_poly.pdbx_seq_one_letter_code
_entity_poly.pdbx_strand_id
1 'polypeptide(L)'
;MTPMPETSQTDRSALLAACNAEMQPERFKDYGPNGLQVEGRAQIRKLVSGVTASRALIEAAIDAGADAILVHHGLFWRGQSGVITGWLKERLRLLLSHEINLLAYHLPLDAHPVLGNNAQLARVLGLQATGRFGEQDLGFIGGRLDGETFADADVLSWQLEHALGRPVVAIQGKREPIERVAWCTGGAQSYFEAAIAAGAQAFITGEISEPQAHLARECGVSFFACGHHATERYGAPALGAHVAAQLGISHQFIDIDNPA
;
A
#
# COMPACT_ATOMS: atom_id res chain seq x y z
N MET A 1 -2.25 18.34 -37.79
CA MET A 1 -2.11 17.36 -36.73
C MET A 1 -0.78 17.65 -36.04
N THR A 2 -0.79 18.19 -34.87
CA THR A 2 0.43 18.37 -34.04
C THR A 2 0.93 16.98 -33.65
N PRO A 3 2.20 16.61 -33.89
CA PRO A 3 2.71 15.32 -33.44
C PRO A 3 2.56 15.25 -31.93
N MET A 4 1.99 14.14 -31.44
CA MET A 4 2.01 13.82 -30.00
C MET A 4 3.49 13.83 -29.57
N PRO A 5 3.82 14.42 -28.40
CA PRO A 5 5.19 14.37 -27.93
C PRO A 5 5.60 12.88 -27.84
N GLU A 6 6.74 12.54 -28.45
CA GLU A 6 7.33 11.20 -28.25
C GLU A 6 7.50 10.98 -26.74
N THR A 7 6.83 9.97 -26.22
CA THR A 7 7.06 9.55 -24.84
C THR A 7 8.54 9.20 -24.71
N SER A 8 9.24 9.92 -23.86
CA SER A 8 10.64 9.61 -23.60
C SER A 8 10.75 8.18 -23.05
N GLN A 9 11.88 7.55 -23.26
CA GLN A 9 12.19 6.24 -22.71
C GLN A 9 13.34 6.36 -21.72
N THR A 10 13.36 5.47 -20.75
CA THR A 10 14.42 5.37 -19.76
C THR A 10 14.96 3.96 -19.66
N ASP A 11 16.13 3.77 -19.12
CA ASP A 11 16.67 2.44 -18.85
C ASP A 11 16.01 1.83 -17.59
N ARG A 12 15.81 0.50 -17.61
CA ARG A 12 15.34 -0.25 -16.44
C ARG A 12 16.17 0.05 -15.18
N SER A 13 17.50 0.16 -15.34
CA SER A 13 18.40 0.49 -14.22
C SER A 13 18.11 1.88 -13.63
N ALA A 14 17.78 2.86 -14.45
CA ALA A 14 17.39 4.19 -13.99
C ALA A 14 16.04 4.17 -13.26
N LEU A 15 15.05 3.40 -13.77
CA LEU A 15 13.78 3.21 -13.06
C LEU A 15 13.99 2.55 -11.69
N LEU A 16 14.78 1.46 -11.64
CA LEU A 16 15.10 0.78 -10.38
C LEU A 16 15.84 1.71 -9.41
N ALA A 17 16.81 2.49 -9.90
CA ALA A 17 17.55 3.44 -9.07
C ALA A 17 16.65 4.55 -8.51
N ALA A 18 15.74 5.10 -9.31
CA ALA A 18 14.78 6.10 -8.86
C ALA A 18 13.83 5.55 -7.77
N CYS A 19 13.28 4.35 -7.98
CA CYS A 19 12.44 3.71 -6.96
C CYS A 19 13.22 3.40 -5.68
N ASN A 20 14.46 2.88 -5.77
CA ASN A 20 15.29 2.57 -4.61
C ASN A 20 15.73 3.83 -3.85
N ALA A 21 15.97 4.94 -4.53
CA ALA A 21 16.32 6.21 -3.90
C ALA A 21 15.19 6.72 -2.98
N GLU A 22 13.94 6.58 -3.42
CA GLU A 22 12.78 6.92 -2.61
C GLU A 22 12.53 5.89 -1.50
N MET A 23 12.50 4.61 -1.84
CA MET A 23 12.05 3.55 -0.93
C MET A 23 13.11 3.08 0.07
N GLN A 24 14.41 3.26 -0.21
CA GLN A 24 15.53 2.85 0.65
C GLN A 24 15.35 1.43 1.24
N PRO A 25 15.18 0.40 0.39
CA PRO A 25 14.75 -0.93 0.83
C PRO A 25 15.72 -1.62 1.79
N GLU A 26 17.00 -1.25 1.77
CA GLU A 26 18.05 -1.76 2.66
C GLU A 26 17.81 -1.41 4.14
N ARG A 27 16.97 -0.44 4.44
CA ARG A 27 16.61 -0.03 5.81
C ARG A 27 15.58 -0.96 6.47
N PHE A 28 14.97 -1.86 5.69
CA PHE A 28 13.84 -2.66 6.15
C PHE A 28 14.17 -4.15 6.19
N LYS A 29 13.76 -4.80 7.28
CA LYS A 29 13.71 -6.26 7.37
C LYS A 29 12.36 -6.73 6.87
N ASP A 30 12.28 -7.11 5.62
CA ASP A 30 11.03 -7.42 4.97
C ASP A 30 10.77 -8.92 4.80
N TYR A 31 9.54 -9.27 4.45
CA TYR A 31 9.06 -10.64 4.21
C TYR A 31 9.36 -11.14 2.80
N GLY A 32 9.78 -10.28 1.90
CA GLY A 32 10.14 -10.59 0.52
C GLY A 32 11.17 -9.60 -0.03
N PRO A 33 11.74 -9.88 -1.22
CA PRO A 33 12.70 -8.98 -1.86
C PRO A 33 12.00 -7.72 -2.37
N ASN A 34 12.51 -6.55 -1.97
CA ASN A 34 12.13 -5.26 -2.53
C ASN A 34 12.97 -4.92 -3.77
N GLY A 35 12.39 -4.19 -4.70
CA GLY A 35 13.02 -3.81 -5.97
C GLY A 35 12.62 -4.71 -7.13
N LEU A 36 13.53 -4.93 -8.08
CA LEU A 36 13.27 -5.74 -9.28
C LEU A 36 13.16 -7.22 -8.91
N GLN A 37 11.99 -7.79 -9.15
CA GLN A 37 11.70 -9.21 -8.90
C GLN A 37 11.73 -10.07 -10.16
N VAL A 38 11.31 -9.52 -11.31
CA VAL A 38 11.37 -10.19 -12.61
C VAL A 38 11.95 -9.22 -13.61
N GLU A 39 13.00 -9.67 -14.30
CA GLU A 39 13.66 -8.90 -15.34
C GLU A 39 12.96 -9.07 -16.67
N GLY A 40 12.63 -7.94 -17.34
CA GLY A 40 12.11 -7.84 -18.68
C GLY A 40 13.00 -7.02 -19.60
N ARG A 41 12.41 -6.24 -20.51
CA ARG A 41 13.15 -5.40 -21.45
C ARG A 41 13.95 -4.29 -20.76
N ALA A 42 15.05 -3.88 -21.41
CA ALA A 42 15.94 -2.86 -20.88
C ALA A 42 15.36 -1.44 -20.96
N GLN A 43 14.57 -1.14 -22.01
CA GLN A 43 14.01 0.18 -22.26
C GLN A 43 12.56 0.26 -21.77
N ILE A 44 12.25 1.30 -20.99
CA ILE A 44 10.96 1.53 -20.36
C ILE A 44 10.37 2.83 -20.89
N ARG A 45 9.16 2.78 -21.45
CA ARG A 45 8.35 3.93 -21.86
C ARG A 45 7.08 4.06 -21.03
N LYS A 46 6.55 2.91 -20.59
CA LYS A 46 5.31 2.86 -19.82
C LYS A 46 5.45 2.00 -18.58
N LEU A 47 5.17 2.63 -17.42
CA LEU A 47 5.05 2.01 -16.12
C LEU A 47 3.56 1.83 -15.79
N VAL A 48 3.16 0.62 -15.44
CA VAL A 48 1.85 0.36 -14.82
C VAL A 48 2.08 0.13 -13.33
N SER A 49 1.24 0.70 -12.47
CA SER A 49 1.22 0.36 -11.06
C SER A 49 -0.06 -0.35 -10.66
N GLY A 50 0.00 -1.18 -9.64
CA GLY A 50 -1.12 -1.89 -9.03
C GLY A 50 -0.78 -2.30 -7.61
N VAL A 51 -1.72 -2.90 -6.89
CA VAL A 51 -1.48 -3.31 -5.49
C VAL A 51 -0.72 -4.63 -5.44
N THR A 52 -1.23 -5.66 -6.09
CA THR A 52 -0.72 -7.03 -6.01
C THR A 52 -0.39 -7.56 -7.40
N ALA A 53 0.74 -8.23 -7.58
CA ALA A 53 1.16 -8.90 -8.82
C ALA A 53 0.25 -10.13 -9.14
N SER A 54 -1.05 -9.89 -9.23
CA SER A 54 -2.04 -10.88 -9.61
C SER A 54 -1.98 -11.19 -11.10
N ARG A 55 -2.53 -12.33 -11.54
CA ARG A 55 -2.66 -12.63 -12.96
C ARG A 55 -3.48 -11.56 -13.68
N ALA A 56 -4.57 -11.12 -13.08
CA ALA A 56 -5.44 -10.09 -13.66
C ALA A 56 -4.70 -8.75 -13.87
N LEU A 57 -3.88 -8.31 -12.91
CA LEU A 57 -3.06 -7.10 -13.08
C LEU A 57 -2.03 -7.27 -14.19
N ILE A 58 -1.36 -8.43 -14.27
CA ILE A 58 -0.36 -8.70 -15.30
C ILE A 58 -0.99 -8.70 -16.69
N GLU A 59 -2.14 -9.36 -16.87
CA GLU A 59 -2.90 -9.38 -18.12
C GLU A 59 -3.34 -7.96 -18.53
N ALA A 60 -3.91 -7.20 -17.59
CA ALA A 60 -4.30 -5.82 -17.83
C ALA A 60 -3.10 -4.89 -18.19
N ALA A 61 -1.94 -5.12 -17.57
CA ALA A 61 -0.72 -4.39 -17.89
C ALA A 61 -0.18 -4.74 -19.29
N ILE A 62 -0.29 -6.02 -19.72
CA ILE A 62 0.04 -6.46 -21.07
C ILE A 62 -0.85 -5.72 -22.08
N ASP A 63 -2.17 -5.73 -21.86
CA ASP A 63 -3.15 -5.07 -22.73
C ASP A 63 -2.92 -3.56 -22.79
N ALA A 64 -2.47 -2.96 -21.68
CA ALA A 64 -2.08 -1.57 -21.60
C ALA A 64 -0.74 -1.26 -22.30
N GLY A 65 0.02 -2.24 -22.72
CA GLY A 65 1.35 -2.09 -23.35
C GLY A 65 2.43 -1.65 -22.35
N ALA A 66 2.40 -2.17 -21.13
CA ALA A 66 3.39 -1.86 -20.12
C ALA A 66 4.76 -2.48 -20.41
N ASP A 67 5.83 -1.75 -20.14
CA ASP A 67 7.22 -2.24 -20.15
C ASP A 67 7.66 -2.67 -18.72
N ALA A 68 7.01 -2.10 -17.69
CA ALA A 68 7.25 -2.42 -16.30
C ALA A 68 5.95 -2.34 -15.47
N ILE A 69 5.87 -3.17 -14.44
CA ILE A 69 4.80 -3.17 -13.44
C ILE A 69 5.44 -2.89 -12.07
N LEU A 70 4.87 -1.95 -11.34
CA LEU A 70 5.22 -1.61 -9.96
C LEU A 70 4.07 -2.02 -9.04
N VAL A 71 4.37 -2.84 -8.03
CA VAL A 71 3.37 -3.30 -7.08
C VAL A 71 3.84 -3.17 -5.64
N HIS A 72 2.88 -3.25 -4.72
CA HIS A 72 3.14 -3.43 -3.29
C HIS A 72 3.40 -4.91 -2.98
N HIS A 73 2.50 -5.80 -3.37
CA HIS A 73 2.66 -7.24 -3.18
C HIS A 73 3.24 -7.91 -4.41
N GLY A 74 4.51 -8.31 -4.31
CA GLY A 74 5.22 -9.04 -5.37
C GLY A 74 4.91 -10.53 -5.41
N LEU A 75 5.79 -11.29 -6.06
CA LEU A 75 5.62 -12.72 -6.29
C LEU A 75 6.37 -13.59 -5.27
N PHE A 76 7.40 -13.07 -4.63
CA PHE A 76 8.33 -13.88 -3.81
C PHE A 76 8.26 -13.47 -2.34
N TRP A 77 7.97 -14.46 -1.49
CA TRP A 77 7.83 -14.26 -0.05
C TRP A 77 8.66 -15.25 0.74
N ARG A 78 9.14 -14.85 1.91
CA ARG A 78 9.87 -15.73 2.83
C ARG A 78 9.00 -16.93 3.20
N GLY A 79 9.59 -18.12 3.14
CA GLY A 79 8.90 -19.37 3.45
C GLY A 79 8.13 -20.01 2.28
N GLN A 80 8.06 -19.35 1.13
CA GLN A 80 7.57 -20.03 -0.07
C GLN A 80 8.56 -21.09 -0.56
N SER A 81 8.04 -22.14 -1.17
CA SER A 81 8.82 -23.29 -1.66
C SER A 81 9.53 -22.86 -2.91
N GLY A 82 10.07 -22.07 -3.37
CA GLY A 82 10.80 -21.69 -4.60
C GLY A 82 10.49 -22.52 -5.87
N VAL A 83 9.47 -23.40 -5.82
CA VAL A 83 9.07 -24.29 -6.92
C VAL A 83 8.09 -23.53 -7.83
N ILE A 84 8.47 -23.42 -9.11
CA ILE A 84 7.69 -22.67 -10.11
C ILE A 84 6.64 -23.59 -10.76
N THR A 85 5.48 -23.68 -10.13
CA THR A 85 4.32 -24.48 -10.61
C THR A 85 3.01 -23.69 -10.42
N GLY A 86 1.91 -24.19 -10.96
CA GLY A 86 0.56 -23.64 -10.76
C GLY A 86 0.46 -22.15 -11.10
N TRP A 87 -0.14 -21.41 -10.20
CA TRP A 87 -0.39 -19.96 -10.37
C TRP A 87 0.90 -19.15 -10.53
N LEU A 88 1.98 -19.51 -9.82
CA LEU A 88 3.26 -18.78 -9.91
C LEU A 88 3.89 -18.97 -11.29
N LYS A 89 3.85 -20.21 -11.84
CA LYS A 89 4.30 -20.49 -13.20
C LYS A 89 3.57 -19.63 -14.23
N GLU A 90 2.24 -19.51 -14.11
CA GLU A 90 1.45 -18.72 -15.08
C GLU A 90 1.77 -17.23 -15.01
N ARG A 91 1.92 -16.66 -13.82
CA ARG A 91 2.31 -15.25 -13.66
C ARG A 91 3.70 -14.98 -14.22
N LEU A 92 4.67 -15.83 -13.92
CA LEU A 92 6.04 -15.72 -14.45
C LEU A 92 6.07 -15.91 -15.97
N ARG A 93 5.31 -16.87 -16.51
CA ARG A 93 5.21 -17.09 -17.97
C ARG A 93 4.71 -15.82 -18.67
N LEU A 94 3.68 -15.16 -18.14
CA LEU A 94 3.16 -13.92 -18.72
C LEU A 94 4.21 -12.80 -18.69
N LEU A 95 4.86 -12.57 -17.56
CA LEU A 95 5.89 -11.54 -17.44
C LEU A 95 7.07 -11.78 -18.39
N LEU A 96 7.60 -13.01 -18.39
CA LEU A 96 8.78 -13.38 -19.19
C LEU A 96 8.48 -13.40 -20.68
N SER A 97 7.31 -13.93 -21.13
CA SER A 97 6.97 -13.99 -22.55
C SER A 97 6.67 -12.63 -23.17
N HIS A 98 6.32 -11.63 -22.35
CA HIS A 98 6.08 -10.25 -22.79
C HIS A 98 7.22 -9.29 -22.41
N GLU A 99 8.31 -9.81 -21.84
CA GLU A 99 9.48 -9.05 -21.41
C GLU A 99 9.12 -7.85 -20.49
N ILE A 100 8.16 -8.06 -19.58
CA ILE A 100 7.70 -7.05 -18.63
C ILE A 100 8.51 -7.14 -17.34
N ASN A 101 9.08 -6.02 -16.91
CA ASN A 101 9.74 -5.92 -15.63
C ASN A 101 8.72 -5.90 -14.48
N LEU A 102 8.98 -6.61 -13.39
CA LEU A 102 8.19 -6.53 -12.17
C LEU A 102 9.04 -5.95 -11.05
N LEU A 103 8.62 -4.81 -10.52
CA LEU A 103 9.18 -4.20 -9.32
C LEU A 103 8.16 -4.31 -8.18
N ALA A 104 8.63 -4.62 -6.98
CA ALA A 104 7.78 -4.66 -5.79
C ALA A 104 8.45 -3.94 -4.62
N TYR A 105 7.68 -3.15 -3.87
CA TYR A 105 8.12 -2.52 -2.63
C TYR A 105 7.02 -2.71 -1.58
N HIS A 106 7.35 -3.48 -0.52
CA HIS A 106 6.40 -3.84 0.54
C HIS A 106 6.56 -2.89 1.74
N LEU A 107 7.22 -3.28 2.83
CA LEU A 107 7.35 -2.41 4.01
C LEU A 107 7.95 -1.02 3.73
N PRO A 108 8.93 -0.84 2.81
CA PRO A 108 9.38 0.49 2.43
C PRO A 108 8.26 1.39 1.92
N LEU A 109 7.32 0.81 1.13
CA LEU A 109 6.18 1.55 0.60
C LEU A 109 5.13 1.85 1.68
N ASP A 110 5.00 1.02 2.72
CA ASP A 110 4.13 1.36 3.85
C ASP A 110 4.70 2.51 4.69
N ALA A 111 6.01 2.49 4.92
CA ALA A 111 6.70 3.41 5.81
C ALA A 111 6.97 4.80 5.21
N HIS A 112 7.01 4.94 3.87
CA HIS A 112 7.44 6.18 3.24
C HIS A 112 6.55 7.38 3.64
N PRO A 113 7.14 8.49 4.14
CA PRO A 113 6.39 9.55 4.82
C PRO A 113 5.49 10.40 3.90
N VAL A 114 5.67 10.30 2.60
CA VAL A 114 4.93 11.09 1.60
C VAL A 114 4.21 10.21 0.59
N LEU A 115 4.93 9.28 -0.05
CA LEU A 115 4.41 8.44 -1.14
C LEU A 115 3.83 7.11 -0.64
N GLY A 116 4.06 6.76 0.63
CA GLY A 116 3.71 5.46 1.18
C GLY A 116 2.22 5.23 1.42
N ASN A 117 1.84 3.97 1.56
CA ASN A 117 0.44 3.58 1.78
C ASN A 117 -0.16 4.31 2.99
N ASN A 118 0.52 4.29 4.14
CA ASN A 118 0.03 4.97 5.35
C ASN A 118 -0.11 6.47 5.17
N ALA A 119 0.86 7.13 4.52
CA ALA A 119 0.82 8.56 4.28
C ALA A 119 -0.30 8.96 3.29
N GLN A 120 -0.48 8.18 2.24
CA GLN A 120 -1.52 8.42 1.26
C GLN A 120 -2.92 8.10 1.80
N LEU A 121 -3.05 7.02 2.59
CA LEU A 121 -4.30 6.72 3.29
C LEU A 121 -4.68 7.85 4.24
N ALA A 122 -3.73 8.41 4.98
CA ALA A 122 -3.99 9.56 5.85
C ALA A 122 -4.61 10.74 5.07
N ARG A 123 -4.10 11.05 3.87
CA ARG A 123 -4.66 12.11 3.01
C ARG A 123 -6.10 11.80 2.59
N VAL A 124 -6.38 10.56 2.21
CA VAL A 124 -7.74 10.10 1.83
C VAL A 124 -8.71 10.22 3.00
N LEU A 125 -8.23 9.91 4.21
CA LEU A 125 -9.04 9.95 5.43
C LEU A 125 -9.09 11.34 6.10
N GLY A 126 -8.38 12.34 5.58
CA GLY A 126 -8.28 13.66 6.21
C GLY A 126 -7.54 13.63 7.56
N LEU A 127 -6.55 12.74 7.69
CA LEU A 127 -5.71 12.60 8.88
C LEU A 127 -4.34 13.25 8.67
N GLN A 128 -3.74 13.71 9.78
CA GLN A 128 -2.37 14.20 9.84
C GLN A 128 -1.58 13.40 10.87
N ALA A 129 -0.46 12.80 10.44
CA ALA A 129 0.45 12.11 11.34
C ALA A 129 1.26 13.10 12.17
N THR A 130 1.34 12.86 13.47
CA THR A 130 2.19 13.60 14.42
C THR A 130 3.28 12.73 15.03
N GLY A 131 3.25 11.41 14.77
CA GLY A 131 4.22 10.44 15.26
C GLY A 131 4.15 9.09 14.55
N ARG A 132 5.01 8.21 14.98
CA ARG A 132 5.14 6.82 14.51
C ARG A 132 5.14 5.87 15.69
N PHE A 133 4.80 4.60 15.46
CA PHE A 133 4.83 3.55 16.48
C PHE A 133 5.05 2.17 15.87
N GLY A 134 5.28 1.20 16.74
CA GLY A 134 5.44 -0.20 16.36
C GLY A 134 6.79 -0.55 15.75
N GLU A 135 6.92 -1.80 15.28
CA GLU A 135 8.16 -2.30 14.71
C GLU A 135 8.51 -1.53 13.43
N GLN A 136 9.78 -1.16 13.28
CA GLN A 136 10.32 -0.41 12.14
C GLN A 136 9.58 0.92 11.85
N ASP A 137 8.89 1.48 12.86
CA ASP A 137 8.11 2.72 12.74
C ASP A 137 7.05 2.68 11.62
N LEU A 138 6.45 1.50 11.37
CA LEU A 138 5.46 1.30 10.31
C LEU A 138 4.11 1.91 10.66
N GLY A 139 3.71 1.92 11.94
CA GLY A 139 2.47 2.53 12.40
C GLY A 139 2.56 4.05 12.43
N PHE A 140 1.49 4.72 12.03
CA PHE A 140 1.33 6.17 12.10
C PHE A 140 0.32 6.52 13.19
N ILE A 141 0.53 7.64 13.87
CA ILE A 141 -0.38 8.16 14.87
C ILE A 141 -0.52 9.66 14.75
N GLY A 142 -1.73 10.17 14.96
CA GLY A 142 -2.04 11.59 14.84
C GLY A 142 -3.51 11.87 15.09
N GLY A 143 -4.08 12.81 14.37
CA GLY A 143 -5.47 13.21 14.47
C GLY A 143 -6.01 13.74 13.15
N ARG A 144 -7.15 14.39 13.19
CA ARG A 144 -7.73 15.04 12.00
C ARG A 144 -6.86 16.19 11.52
N LEU A 145 -6.79 16.35 10.20
CA LEU A 145 -6.00 17.41 9.55
C LEU A 145 -6.52 18.83 9.90
N ASP A 146 -7.84 18.97 10.13
CA ASP A 146 -8.47 20.23 10.50
C ASP A 146 -8.35 20.58 12.01
N GLY A 147 -7.74 19.70 12.80
CA GLY A 147 -7.56 19.88 14.24
C GLY A 147 -8.81 19.58 15.09
N GLU A 148 -9.92 19.18 14.45
CA GLU A 148 -11.14 18.78 15.14
C GLU A 148 -11.05 17.36 15.68
N THR A 149 -12.01 16.95 16.50
CA THR A 149 -12.15 15.57 17.00
C THR A 149 -13.27 14.85 16.27
N PHE A 150 -13.21 13.52 16.20
CA PHE A 150 -14.41 12.73 15.88
C PHE A 150 -15.29 12.66 17.12
N ALA A 151 -16.58 12.89 16.97
CA ALA A 151 -17.51 12.89 18.10
C ALA A 151 -17.51 11.53 18.84
N ASP A 152 -17.42 10.44 18.08
CA ASP A 152 -17.34 9.07 18.57
C ASP A 152 -16.85 8.10 17.48
N ALA A 153 -16.84 6.80 17.79
CA ALA A 153 -16.46 5.74 16.87
C ALA A 153 -17.45 5.55 15.70
N ASP A 154 -18.73 5.88 15.88
CA ASP A 154 -19.72 5.76 14.81
C ASP A 154 -19.49 6.81 13.73
N VAL A 155 -19.14 8.03 14.11
CA VAL A 155 -18.77 9.12 13.18
C VAL A 155 -17.50 8.76 12.41
N LEU A 156 -16.47 8.22 13.10
CA LEU A 156 -15.25 7.77 12.43
C LEU A 156 -15.55 6.60 11.48
N SER A 157 -16.34 5.60 11.89
CA SER A 157 -16.76 4.48 11.05
C SER A 157 -17.43 4.96 9.76
N TRP A 158 -18.39 5.86 9.87
CA TRP A 158 -19.08 6.44 8.72
C TRP A 158 -18.11 7.14 7.76
N GLN A 159 -17.16 7.93 8.29
CA GLN A 159 -16.15 8.60 7.47
C GLN A 159 -15.24 7.60 6.74
N LEU A 160 -14.82 6.53 7.42
CA LEU A 160 -14.01 5.47 6.83
C LEU A 160 -14.75 4.77 5.69
N GLU A 161 -16.00 4.37 5.91
CA GLU A 161 -16.84 3.73 4.89
C GLU A 161 -17.05 4.63 3.67
N HIS A 162 -17.31 5.91 3.91
CA HIS A 162 -17.51 6.88 2.82
C HIS A 162 -16.23 7.12 2.02
N ALA A 163 -15.09 7.30 2.71
CA ALA A 163 -13.82 7.57 2.06
C ALA A 163 -13.27 6.38 1.26
N LEU A 164 -13.49 5.16 1.76
CA LEU A 164 -12.99 3.94 1.14
C LEU A 164 -13.99 3.28 0.18
N GLY A 165 -15.27 3.71 0.20
CA GLY A 165 -16.33 3.19 -0.64
C GLY A 165 -16.76 1.76 -0.31
N ARG A 166 -16.57 1.32 0.95
CA ARG A 166 -16.90 -0.04 1.39
C ARG A 166 -17.30 -0.09 2.88
N PRO A 167 -18.05 -1.13 3.31
CA PRO A 167 -18.29 -1.37 4.72
C PRO A 167 -16.99 -1.65 5.48
N VAL A 168 -16.93 -1.21 6.75
CA VAL A 168 -15.83 -1.50 7.67
C VAL A 168 -16.30 -2.35 8.85
N VAL A 169 -15.42 -3.19 9.39
CA VAL A 169 -15.67 -3.88 10.64
C VAL A 169 -15.23 -2.97 11.77
N ALA A 170 -16.18 -2.44 12.52
CA ALA A 170 -15.94 -1.54 13.64
C ALA A 170 -16.20 -2.23 14.98
N ILE A 171 -15.23 -2.19 15.89
CA ILE A 171 -15.37 -2.59 17.28
C ILE A 171 -15.27 -1.33 18.12
N GLN A 172 -16.34 -0.94 18.77
CA GLN A 172 -16.36 0.25 19.61
C GLN A 172 -15.63 0.03 20.91
N GLY A 173 -14.78 0.98 21.27
CA GLY A 173 -14.17 1.13 22.57
C GLY A 173 -15.07 1.95 23.53
N LYS A 174 -14.50 2.97 24.17
CA LYS A 174 -15.29 3.92 24.98
C LYS A 174 -16.09 4.86 24.08
N ARG A 175 -17.29 5.25 24.54
CA ARG A 175 -18.08 6.30 23.92
C ARG A 175 -17.59 7.67 24.36
N GLU A 176 -16.55 8.15 23.74
CA GLU A 176 -15.96 9.47 23.99
C GLU A 176 -15.42 10.04 22.66
N PRO A 177 -15.19 11.35 22.57
CA PRO A 177 -14.56 11.95 21.41
C PRO A 177 -13.17 11.35 21.14
N ILE A 178 -12.88 11.12 19.84
CA ILE A 178 -11.62 10.55 19.38
C ILE A 178 -10.76 11.69 18.81
N GLU A 179 -9.71 12.02 19.50
CA GLU A 179 -8.72 13.01 19.12
C GLU A 179 -7.50 12.33 18.48
N ARG A 180 -7.08 11.19 19.06
CA ARG A 180 -5.85 10.50 18.69
C ARG A 180 -6.12 9.17 18.01
N VAL A 181 -5.87 9.16 16.71
CA VAL A 181 -6.06 8.00 15.84
C VAL A 181 -4.71 7.41 15.45
N ALA A 182 -4.54 6.10 15.56
CA ALA A 182 -3.42 5.36 15.02
C ALA A 182 -3.87 4.60 13.76
N TRP A 183 -2.96 4.38 12.80
CA TRP A 183 -3.25 3.56 11.62
C TRP A 183 -2.01 2.84 11.11
N CYS A 184 -2.24 1.68 10.53
CA CYS A 184 -1.25 0.90 9.80
C CYS A 184 -1.99 0.09 8.74
N THR A 185 -1.64 0.27 7.47
CA THR A 185 -2.30 -0.35 6.32
C THR A 185 -2.14 -1.87 6.29
N GLY A 186 -3.00 -2.56 5.56
CA GLY A 186 -2.90 -4.00 5.33
C GLY A 186 -3.18 -4.90 6.53
N GLY A 187 -2.47 -6.00 6.63
CA GLY A 187 -2.61 -7.00 7.68
C GLY A 187 -1.90 -6.64 8.98
N ALA A 188 -2.08 -5.42 9.49
CA ALA A 188 -1.38 -4.91 10.67
C ALA A 188 -2.19 -4.99 11.97
N GLN A 189 -3.15 -5.91 12.10
CA GLN A 189 -3.96 -6.08 13.30
C GLN A 189 -3.12 -6.39 14.56
N SER A 190 -1.95 -6.99 14.40
CA SER A 190 -1.00 -7.24 15.51
C SER A 190 -0.36 -5.96 16.09
N TYR A 191 -0.43 -4.83 15.38
CA TYR A 191 0.06 -3.54 15.86
C TYR A 191 -0.88 -2.86 16.85
N PHE A 192 -2.06 -3.44 17.11
CA PHE A 192 -3.08 -2.82 17.97
C PHE A 192 -2.60 -2.56 19.39
N GLU A 193 -1.89 -3.51 20.02
CA GLU A 193 -1.33 -3.31 21.37
C GLU A 193 -0.31 -2.16 21.38
N ALA A 194 0.53 -2.06 20.35
CA ALA A 194 1.47 -0.95 20.22
C ALA A 194 0.76 0.39 20.02
N ALA A 195 -0.37 0.41 19.28
CA ALA A 195 -1.20 1.60 19.11
C ALA A 195 -1.83 2.04 20.45
N ILE A 196 -2.34 1.08 21.24
CA ILE A 196 -2.86 1.34 22.59
C ILE A 196 -1.76 1.93 23.49
N ALA A 197 -0.57 1.33 23.50
CA ALA A 197 0.58 1.80 24.27
C ALA A 197 1.05 3.20 23.81
N ALA A 198 0.88 3.55 22.54
CA ALA A 198 1.16 4.89 22.02
C ALA A 198 0.06 5.92 22.37
N GLY A 199 -1.01 5.51 23.09
CA GLY A 199 -2.09 6.38 23.53
C GLY A 199 -3.15 6.66 22.47
N ALA A 200 -3.33 5.77 21.49
CA ALA A 200 -4.43 5.88 20.54
C ALA A 200 -5.79 5.65 21.22
N GLN A 201 -6.82 6.37 20.76
CA GLN A 201 -8.22 6.15 21.10
C GLN A 201 -8.94 5.33 20.03
N ALA A 202 -8.37 5.30 18.82
CA ALA A 202 -8.84 4.49 17.71
C ALA A 202 -7.65 3.94 16.92
N PHE A 203 -7.80 2.73 16.35
CA PHE A 203 -6.83 2.12 15.46
C PHE A 203 -7.50 1.67 14.17
N ILE A 204 -6.92 2.06 13.03
CA ILE A 204 -7.37 1.74 11.69
C ILE A 204 -6.35 0.82 11.03
N THR A 205 -6.81 -0.30 10.48
CA THR A 205 -5.98 -1.24 9.71
C THR A 205 -6.81 -1.95 8.63
N GLY A 206 -6.23 -2.88 7.87
CA GLY A 206 -6.97 -3.62 6.85
C GLY A 206 -7.73 -4.82 7.39
N GLU A 207 -7.17 -5.52 8.37
CA GLU A 207 -7.70 -6.81 8.84
C GLU A 207 -8.01 -6.84 10.33
N ILE A 208 -8.80 -7.82 10.76
CA ILE A 208 -9.07 -8.13 12.16
C ILE A 208 -8.85 -9.63 12.41
N SER A 209 -8.33 -9.97 13.59
CA SER A 209 -8.32 -11.33 14.13
C SER A 209 -9.13 -11.37 15.43
N GLU A 210 -9.41 -12.54 15.95
CA GLU A 210 -10.28 -12.75 17.11
C GLU A 210 -9.90 -11.90 18.33
N PRO A 211 -8.60 -11.82 18.75
CA PRO A 211 -8.23 -11.12 19.99
C PRO A 211 -8.52 -9.61 19.98
N GLN A 212 -8.47 -8.95 18.81
CA GLN A 212 -8.64 -7.50 18.71
C GLN A 212 -10.00 -7.03 19.18
N ALA A 213 -11.05 -7.84 18.98
CA ALA A 213 -12.39 -7.50 19.43
C ALA A 213 -12.51 -7.45 20.98
N HIS A 214 -11.79 -8.32 21.66
CA HIS A 214 -11.74 -8.32 23.13
C HIS A 214 -10.89 -7.15 23.64
N LEU A 215 -9.68 -6.99 23.09
CA LEU A 215 -8.77 -5.90 23.47
C LEU A 215 -9.41 -4.51 23.29
N ALA A 216 -10.12 -4.29 22.18
CA ALA A 216 -10.80 -3.03 21.91
C ALA A 216 -11.79 -2.67 23.04
N ARG A 217 -12.62 -3.64 23.46
CA ARG A 217 -13.62 -3.45 24.53
C ARG A 217 -12.97 -3.29 25.90
N GLU A 218 -11.96 -4.10 26.22
CA GLU A 218 -11.29 -4.11 27.52
C GLU A 218 -10.40 -2.87 27.73
N CYS A 219 -9.68 -2.44 26.69
CA CYS A 219 -8.83 -1.25 26.73
C CYS A 219 -9.60 0.05 26.42
N GLY A 220 -10.81 -0.04 25.92
CA GLY A 220 -11.63 1.11 25.56
C GLY A 220 -11.12 1.87 24.34
N VAL A 221 -10.35 1.21 23.46
CA VAL A 221 -9.82 1.77 22.20
C VAL A 221 -10.59 1.19 21.03
N SER A 222 -11.15 2.03 20.17
CA SER A 222 -11.92 1.57 19.01
C SER A 222 -11.02 0.96 17.95
N PHE A 223 -11.49 -0.13 17.31
CA PHE A 223 -10.75 -0.84 16.27
C PHE A 223 -11.54 -0.87 14.96
N PHE A 224 -10.88 -0.58 13.84
CA PHE A 224 -11.50 -0.55 12.51
C PHE A 224 -10.69 -1.40 11.53
N ALA A 225 -11.32 -2.46 10.99
CA ALA A 225 -10.78 -3.23 9.87
C ALA A 225 -11.43 -2.76 8.57
N CYS A 226 -10.63 -2.12 7.73
CA CYS A 226 -11.10 -1.35 6.58
C CYS A 226 -10.86 -2.03 5.23
N GLY A 227 -10.29 -3.23 5.23
CA GLY A 227 -9.88 -3.99 4.05
C GLY A 227 -8.39 -3.85 3.75
N HIS A 228 -7.73 -4.99 3.58
CA HIS A 228 -6.30 -5.06 3.30
C HIS A 228 -5.98 -4.28 2.01
N HIS A 229 -6.56 -4.72 0.89
CA HIS A 229 -6.40 -4.06 -0.41
C HIS A 229 -6.84 -2.59 -0.37
N ALA A 230 -7.99 -2.32 0.25
CA ALA A 230 -8.57 -0.97 0.28
C ALA A 230 -7.69 0.05 1.01
N THR A 231 -6.91 -0.38 2.00
CA THR A 231 -5.97 0.48 2.72
C THR A 231 -4.61 0.64 2.01
N GLU A 232 -4.26 -0.26 1.09
CA GLU A 232 -2.95 -0.30 0.43
C GLU A 232 -2.96 0.11 -1.06
N ARG A 233 -4.09 0.55 -1.58
CA ARG A 233 -4.23 0.91 -3.01
C ARG A 233 -3.67 2.28 -3.38
N TYR A 234 -3.05 3.01 -2.46
CA TYR A 234 -2.66 4.40 -2.64
C TYR A 234 -1.15 4.62 -2.82
N GLY A 235 -0.30 3.77 -2.22
CA GLY A 235 1.15 3.95 -2.26
C GLY A 235 1.76 3.65 -3.62
N ALA A 236 1.44 2.52 -4.23
CA ALA A 236 2.00 2.13 -5.52
C ALA A 236 1.70 3.14 -6.64
N PRO A 237 0.47 3.68 -6.79
CA PRO A 237 0.21 4.74 -7.77
C PRO A 237 0.93 6.06 -7.43
N ALA A 238 1.09 6.42 -6.16
CA ALA A 238 1.82 7.63 -5.78
C ALA A 238 3.31 7.52 -6.12
N LEU A 239 3.96 6.40 -5.80
CA LEU A 239 5.34 6.13 -6.19
C LEU A 239 5.49 6.07 -7.71
N GLY A 240 4.59 5.33 -8.39
CA GLY A 240 4.61 5.18 -9.85
C GLY A 240 4.49 6.51 -10.58
N ALA A 241 3.57 7.38 -10.15
CA ALA A 241 3.40 8.71 -10.73
C ALA A 241 4.63 9.59 -10.49
N HIS A 242 5.20 9.54 -9.27
CA HIS A 242 6.38 10.32 -8.90
C HIS A 242 7.59 9.96 -9.76
N VAL A 243 7.95 8.68 -9.83
CA VAL A 243 9.14 8.24 -10.59
C VAL A 243 8.94 8.38 -12.10
N ALA A 244 7.72 8.17 -12.60
CA ALA A 244 7.41 8.36 -14.01
C ALA A 244 7.56 9.83 -14.43
N ALA A 245 7.11 10.77 -13.60
CA ALA A 245 7.31 12.20 -13.84
C ALA A 245 8.79 12.59 -13.83
N GLN A 246 9.56 12.05 -12.88
CA GLN A 246 11.01 12.27 -12.79
C GLN A 246 11.76 11.77 -14.04
N LEU A 247 11.35 10.63 -14.58
CA LEU A 247 12.03 9.97 -15.71
C LEU A 247 11.41 10.32 -17.09
N GLY A 248 10.32 11.09 -17.11
CA GLY A 248 9.65 11.50 -18.33
C GLY A 248 8.94 10.35 -19.07
N ILE A 249 8.59 9.26 -18.39
CA ILE A 249 7.86 8.12 -18.96
C ILE A 249 6.37 8.18 -18.62
N SER A 250 5.54 7.41 -19.35
CA SER A 250 4.11 7.35 -19.03
C SER A 250 3.83 6.44 -17.84
N HIS A 251 2.79 6.80 -17.06
CA HIS A 251 2.32 6.00 -15.93
C HIS A 251 0.81 5.80 -15.98
N GLN A 252 0.37 4.62 -15.55
CA GLN A 252 -1.04 4.27 -15.39
C GLN A 252 -1.22 3.40 -14.15
N PHE A 253 -2.15 3.78 -13.27
CA PHE A 253 -2.60 2.88 -12.20
C PHE A 253 -3.73 1.99 -12.72
N ILE A 254 -3.66 0.70 -12.41
CA ILE A 254 -4.72 -0.28 -12.68
C ILE A 254 -5.11 -0.89 -11.35
N ASP A 255 -6.35 -0.61 -10.93
CA ASP A 255 -6.95 -1.20 -9.75
C ASP A 255 -7.65 -2.51 -10.13
N ILE A 256 -7.28 -3.58 -9.46
CA ILE A 256 -7.97 -4.88 -9.60
C ILE A 256 -8.79 -5.09 -8.33
N ASP A 257 -10.09 -5.11 -8.48
CA ASP A 257 -11.02 -5.27 -7.36
C ASP A 257 -10.66 -6.48 -6.48
N ASN A 258 -10.64 -6.23 -5.16
CA ASN A 258 -10.36 -7.23 -4.16
C ASN A 258 -11.23 -6.96 -2.92
N PRO A 259 -12.01 -7.94 -2.46
CA PRO A 259 -12.90 -7.78 -1.30
C PRO A 259 -12.16 -7.73 0.06
N ALA A 260 -10.86 -8.10 0.13
CA ALA A 260 -10.06 -8.08 1.34
C ALA A 260 -9.62 -6.68 1.76
#